data_09e2bcc633edc46e0f559d95cdf1a35e
#
_entry.id   09e2bcc633edc46e0f559d95cdf1a35e
#
_cell.length_a   1.000
_cell.length_b   1.000
_cell.length_c   1.000
_cell.angle_alpha   90.00
_cell.angle_beta   90.00
_cell.angle_gamma   90.00
#
_symmetry.space_group_name_H-M   'P 1'
#
loop_
_entity.id
_entity.type
_entity.pdbx_description
1 polymer ?
#
loop_
_entity_poly.entity_id
_entity_poly.type
_entity_poly.pdbx_seq_one_letter_code
_entity_poly.pdbx_strand_id
1 'polypeptide(L)'
;PNVVGLYKPAGGAAWNAPTVDPARGAIYVGTGDATTAPPAKTTDAIMAIDINSGKLLWSYQATENDVFMGGCNGPNRSEACPSPMGPDMDIGNSPILTTLPSGKRALLGGTKSADVFALDPDNNGALLFRMNAAGGPTGGGRGGRGSIVWGGAADAEHVYYGAGAAGLAAIRPTTGERAWVFQPQGRGVALGAAPTVIPGVVFQGGSNGMLYAVSAADGKQLWEFDTSQDFETVNRMVAHG
;
A
#
# COMPACT_ATOMS: atom_id res chain seq x y z
N PRO A 1 -37.71 -7.45 -18.72
CA PRO A 1 -36.65 -8.40 -18.95
C PRO A 1 -35.76 -8.47 -17.70
N ASN A 2 -35.45 -9.71 -17.28
CA ASN A 2 -34.61 -9.94 -16.12
C ASN A 2 -33.17 -9.69 -16.54
N VAL A 3 -32.61 -8.52 -16.21
CA VAL A 3 -31.27 -8.08 -16.61
C VAL A 3 -30.13 -8.68 -15.77
N VAL A 4 -30.47 -9.43 -14.71
CA VAL A 4 -29.50 -10.02 -13.76
C VAL A 4 -28.46 -10.91 -14.43
N GLY A 5 -28.78 -11.56 -15.56
CA GLY A 5 -27.84 -12.37 -16.32
C GLY A 5 -26.88 -11.61 -17.26
N LEU A 6 -26.99 -10.29 -17.35
CA LEU A 6 -26.17 -9.47 -18.25
C LEU A 6 -24.93 -8.87 -17.58
N TYR A 7 -24.86 -8.91 -16.24
CA TYR A 7 -23.77 -8.31 -15.48
C TYR A 7 -22.70 -9.36 -15.13
N LYS A 8 -21.44 -9.02 -15.37
CA LYS A 8 -20.28 -9.75 -14.90
C LYS A 8 -19.87 -9.22 -13.53
N PRO A 9 -19.03 -9.97 -12.78
CA PRO A 9 -18.43 -9.42 -11.56
C PRO A 9 -17.74 -8.08 -11.80
N ALA A 10 -17.93 -7.14 -10.86
CA ALA A 10 -17.32 -5.82 -10.93
C ALA A 10 -15.83 -5.89 -10.60
N GLY A 11 -15.00 -5.24 -11.41
CA GLY A 11 -13.56 -5.09 -11.18
C GLY A 11 -13.24 -3.91 -10.27
N GLY A 12 -12.02 -3.89 -9.73
CA GLY A 12 -11.44 -2.75 -9.04
C GLY A 12 -10.58 -1.90 -9.96
N ALA A 13 -10.41 -0.62 -9.61
CA ALA A 13 -9.51 0.28 -10.34
C ALA A 13 -8.04 -0.01 -10.01
N ALA A 14 -7.16 0.07 -11.02
CA ALA A 14 -5.72 0.15 -10.81
C ALA A 14 -5.32 1.63 -10.78
N TRP A 15 -4.84 2.11 -9.64
CA TRP A 15 -4.51 3.52 -9.42
C TRP A 15 -3.10 3.75 -8.85
N ASN A 16 -2.24 2.73 -8.97
CA ASN A 16 -0.81 2.77 -8.67
C ASN A 16 0.02 2.55 -9.94
N ALA A 17 1.31 2.90 -9.89
CA ALA A 17 2.23 2.61 -10.97
C ALA A 17 2.55 1.10 -11.02
N PRO A 18 2.56 0.47 -12.21
CA PRO A 18 2.94 -0.93 -12.32
C PRO A 18 4.44 -1.13 -12.06
N THR A 19 4.79 -2.25 -11.46
CA THR A 19 6.17 -2.71 -11.29
C THR A 19 6.53 -3.64 -12.44
N VAL A 20 7.62 -3.31 -13.14
CA VAL A 20 8.07 -4.10 -14.31
C VAL A 20 9.08 -5.17 -13.88
N ASP A 21 8.85 -6.39 -14.33
CA ASP A 21 9.77 -7.53 -14.19
C ASP A 21 10.28 -7.98 -15.57
N PRO A 22 11.40 -7.42 -16.06
CA PRO A 22 11.92 -7.78 -17.37
C PRO A 22 12.35 -9.25 -17.48
N ALA A 23 12.78 -9.84 -16.36
CA ALA A 23 13.25 -11.23 -16.34
C ALA A 23 12.12 -12.23 -16.61
N ARG A 24 10.87 -11.86 -16.25
CA ARG A 24 9.67 -12.66 -16.53
C ARG A 24 8.84 -12.15 -17.69
N GLY A 25 9.13 -10.98 -18.21
CA GLY A 25 8.25 -10.32 -19.16
C GLY A 25 6.88 -10.01 -18.56
N ALA A 26 6.82 -9.65 -17.28
CA ALA A 26 5.60 -9.38 -16.54
C ALA A 26 5.57 -7.97 -15.95
N ILE A 27 4.36 -7.47 -15.73
CA ILE A 27 4.11 -6.31 -14.87
C ILE A 27 3.23 -6.74 -13.69
N TYR A 28 3.44 -6.12 -12.55
CA TYR A 28 2.65 -6.31 -11.34
C TYR A 28 1.93 -5.02 -10.99
N VAL A 29 0.63 -5.11 -10.69
CA VAL A 29 -0.21 -3.96 -10.37
C VAL A 29 -1.15 -4.30 -9.22
N GLY A 30 -1.34 -3.35 -8.31
CA GLY A 30 -2.34 -3.42 -7.26
C GLY A 30 -3.70 -2.93 -7.77
N THR A 31 -4.77 -3.49 -7.25
CA THR A 31 -6.14 -3.06 -7.54
C THR A 31 -6.89 -2.66 -6.29
N GLY A 32 -7.88 -1.81 -6.45
CA GLY A 32 -8.82 -1.46 -5.41
C GLY A 32 -10.03 -2.38 -5.34
N ASP A 33 -10.96 -2.02 -4.49
CA ASP A 33 -12.25 -2.65 -4.28
C ASP A 33 -13.19 -2.53 -5.49
N ALA A 34 -14.28 -3.27 -5.46
CA ALA A 34 -15.40 -3.10 -6.39
C ALA A 34 -16.39 -2.07 -5.86
N THR A 35 -17.02 -1.31 -6.75
CA THR A 35 -18.09 -0.37 -6.36
C THR A 35 -19.46 -1.01 -6.34
N THR A 36 -19.63 -2.19 -6.94
CA THR A 36 -20.90 -2.95 -7.01
C THR A 36 -20.67 -4.44 -6.83
N ALA A 37 -21.67 -5.15 -6.30
CA ALA A 37 -21.62 -6.61 -6.15
C ALA A 37 -22.07 -7.34 -7.43
N PRO A 38 -21.60 -8.57 -7.67
CA PRO A 38 -20.53 -9.26 -6.94
C PRO A 38 -19.14 -8.74 -7.37
N PRO A 39 -18.14 -8.67 -6.46
CA PRO A 39 -16.79 -8.28 -6.82
C PRO A 39 -16.09 -9.41 -7.60
N ALA A 40 -15.18 -9.02 -8.49
CA ALA A 40 -14.29 -9.97 -9.15
C ALA A 40 -13.19 -10.45 -8.20
N LYS A 41 -12.59 -11.60 -8.48
CA LYS A 41 -11.42 -12.10 -7.73
C LYS A 41 -10.13 -11.31 -7.97
N THR A 42 -10.21 -10.27 -8.78
CA THR A 42 -9.12 -9.35 -9.12
C THR A 42 -9.29 -7.97 -8.47
N THR A 43 -10.23 -7.81 -7.52
CA THR A 43 -10.33 -6.65 -6.64
C THR A 43 -9.47 -6.83 -5.40
N ASP A 44 -8.96 -5.77 -4.82
CA ASP A 44 -8.07 -5.80 -3.64
C ASP A 44 -6.94 -6.81 -3.82
N ALA A 45 -6.35 -6.81 -5.00
CA ALA A 45 -5.45 -7.86 -5.45
C ALA A 45 -4.15 -7.29 -6.02
N ILE A 46 -3.08 -8.10 -5.99
CA ILE A 46 -1.97 -7.93 -6.91
C ILE A 46 -2.21 -8.84 -8.11
N MET A 47 -2.14 -8.25 -9.30
CA MET A 47 -2.21 -8.98 -10.57
C MET A 47 -0.83 -9.00 -11.22
N ALA A 48 -0.44 -10.16 -11.76
CA ALA A 48 0.66 -10.31 -12.70
C ALA A 48 0.12 -10.40 -14.11
N ILE A 49 0.61 -9.56 -15.00
CA ILE A 49 0.13 -9.46 -16.39
C ILE A 49 1.34 -9.63 -17.31
N ASP A 50 1.20 -10.47 -18.31
CA ASP A 50 2.21 -10.65 -19.36
C ASP A 50 2.35 -9.36 -20.18
N ILE A 51 3.57 -8.82 -20.26
CA ILE A 51 3.84 -7.51 -20.87
C ILE A 51 3.59 -7.48 -22.39
N ASN A 52 3.70 -8.63 -23.06
CA ASN A 52 3.57 -8.71 -24.51
C ASN A 52 2.12 -8.96 -24.94
N SER A 53 1.41 -9.81 -24.22
CA SER A 53 0.05 -10.24 -24.60
C SER A 53 -1.07 -9.57 -23.81
N GLY A 54 -0.75 -8.90 -22.69
CA GLY A 54 -1.74 -8.35 -21.77
C GLY A 54 -2.55 -9.41 -21.01
N LYS A 55 -2.17 -10.68 -21.07
CA LYS A 55 -2.88 -11.75 -20.38
C LYS A 55 -2.58 -11.77 -18.89
N LEU A 56 -3.61 -12.00 -18.09
CA LEU A 56 -3.45 -12.27 -16.66
C LEU A 56 -2.70 -13.59 -16.48
N LEU A 57 -1.55 -13.54 -15.80
CA LEU A 57 -0.75 -14.70 -15.44
C LEU A 57 -1.26 -15.33 -14.15
N TRP A 58 -1.42 -14.51 -13.12
CA TRP A 58 -2.00 -14.87 -11.82
C TRP A 58 -2.51 -13.62 -11.08
N SER A 59 -3.30 -13.83 -10.05
CA SER A 59 -3.70 -12.80 -9.11
C SER A 59 -3.70 -13.33 -7.67
N TYR A 60 -3.30 -12.49 -6.73
CA TYR A 60 -3.43 -12.72 -5.30
C TYR A 60 -4.41 -11.70 -4.73
N GLN A 61 -5.58 -12.14 -4.30
CA GLN A 61 -6.60 -11.28 -3.67
C GLN A 61 -6.33 -11.19 -2.17
N ALA A 62 -6.02 -9.99 -1.69
CA ALA A 62 -5.70 -9.75 -0.28
C ALA A 62 -6.95 -9.63 0.59
N THR A 63 -8.04 -9.10 0.04
CA THR A 63 -9.34 -8.97 0.72
C THR A 63 -10.44 -9.45 -0.22
N GLU A 64 -11.21 -10.43 0.26
CA GLU A 64 -12.35 -10.95 -0.48
C GLU A 64 -13.63 -10.19 -0.16
N ASN A 65 -14.56 -10.14 -1.12
CA ASN A 65 -15.89 -9.57 -0.97
C ASN A 65 -15.91 -8.10 -0.51
N ASP A 66 -14.86 -7.34 -0.82
CA ASP A 66 -14.84 -5.90 -0.58
C ASP A 66 -15.62 -5.19 -1.70
N VAL A 67 -16.71 -4.57 -1.32
CA VAL A 67 -17.56 -3.74 -2.19
C VAL A 67 -17.78 -2.42 -1.48
N PHE A 68 -17.08 -1.38 -1.90
CA PHE A 68 -17.12 -0.09 -1.24
C PHE A 68 -17.43 1.05 -2.23
N MET A 69 -18.16 2.05 -1.75
CA MET A 69 -18.40 3.28 -2.49
C MET A 69 -18.26 4.48 -1.57
N GLY A 70 -17.38 5.41 -1.93
CA GLY A 70 -17.22 6.67 -1.22
C GLY A 70 -18.54 7.43 -1.09
N GLY A 71 -18.76 8.06 0.08
CA GLY A 71 -20.01 8.79 0.37
C GLY A 71 -21.14 7.92 0.91
N CYS A 72 -21.04 6.60 0.88
CA CYS A 72 -22.05 5.68 1.37
C CYS A 72 -22.01 5.40 2.88
N ASN A 73 -21.05 5.98 3.59
CA ASN A 73 -20.89 5.81 5.05
C ASN A 73 -21.72 6.79 5.89
N GLY A 74 -22.41 7.74 5.25
CA GLY A 74 -23.14 8.81 5.93
C GLY A 74 -24.63 8.51 6.14
N PRO A 75 -25.33 9.39 6.89
CA PRO A 75 -26.77 9.26 7.14
C PRO A 75 -27.63 9.42 5.87
N ASN A 76 -27.09 10.05 4.82
CA ASN A 76 -27.78 10.29 3.55
C ASN A 76 -27.42 9.23 2.50
N ARG A 77 -27.33 7.98 2.90
CA ARG A 77 -27.04 6.85 2.04
C ARG A 77 -28.08 6.72 0.92
N SER A 78 -27.62 6.71 -0.35
CA SER A 78 -28.49 6.50 -1.49
C SER A 78 -28.83 5.01 -1.68
N GLU A 79 -29.88 4.71 -2.45
CA GLU A 79 -30.25 3.33 -2.83
C GLU A 79 -29.19 2.65 -3.70
N ALA A 80 -28.30 3.43 -4.36
CA ALA A 80 -27.20 2.93 -5.16
C ALA A 80 -26.01 2.41 -4.31
N CYS A 81 -26.03 2.67 -3.01
CA CYS A 81 -24.95 2.23 -2.13
C CYS A 81 -24.93 0.71 -1.94
N PRO A 82 -23.75 0.08 -1.94
CA PRO A 82 -23.64 -1.37 -1.72
C PRO A 82 -24.22 -1.79 -0.36
N SER A 83 -24.81 -2.98 -0.31
CA SER A 83 -25.33 -3.56 0.92
C SER A 83 -25.14 -5.08 0.93
N PRO A 84 -24.33 -5.68 1.83
CA PRO A 84 -23.49 -4.94 2.81
C PRO A 84 -22.38 -4.16 2.13
N MET A 85 -21.88 -3.12 2.81
CA MET A 85 -20.71 -2.37 2.34
C MET A 85 -19.44 -2.99 2.93
N GLY A 86 -18.43 -3.14 2.09
CA GLY A 86 -17.13 -3.68 2.47
C GLY A 86 -16.24 -2.67 3.21
N PRO A 87 -15.05 -3.12 3.64
CA PRO A 87 -14.15 -2.33 4.50
C PRO A 87 -13.26 -1.31 3.78
N ASP A 88 -13.20 -1.23 2.45
CA ASP A 88 -12.33 -0.33 1.67
C ASP A 88 -10.82 -0.65 1.86
N MET A 89 -10.41 -1.84 1.45
CA MET A 89 -9.06 -2.38 1.73
C MET A 89 -8.08 -2.31 0.57
N ASP A 90 -8.30 -1.46 -0.40
CA ASP A 90 -7.48 -1.27 -1.60
C ASP A 90 -5.98 -1.54 -1.43
N ILE A 91 -5.37 -2.02 -2.50
CA ILE A 91 -3.93 -2.01 -2.71
C ILE A 91 -3.58 -0.81 -3.59
N GLY A 92 -3.43 0.36 -2.96
CA GLY A 92 -3.14 1.64 -3.64
C GLY A 92 -1.65 1.88 -3.88
N ASN A 93 -0.78 1.05 -3.34
CA ASN A 93 0.67 1.17 -3.47
C ASN A 93 1.20 0.29 -4.61
N SER A 94 2.25 0.79 -5.27
CA SER A 94 2.99 0.00 -6.26
C SER A 94 3.64 -1.21 -5.59
N PRO A 95 3.49 -2.43 -6.13
CA PRO A 95 4.18 -3.60 -5.59
C PRO A 95 5.71 -3.42 -5.64
N ILE A 96 6.41 -3.88 -4.61
CA ILE A 96 7.88 -3.82 -4.53
C ILE A 96 8.45 -5.18 -4.90
N LEU A 97 9.16 -5.27 -6.01
CA LEU A 97 9.91 -6.47 -6.39
C LEU A 97 11.33 -6.38 -5.84
N THR A 98 11.74 -7.35 -5.02
CA THR A 98 13.08 -7.42 -4.44
C THR A 98 13.66 -8.83 -4.55
N THR A 99 14.98 -8.94 -4.43
CA THR A 99 15.69 -10.22 -4.35
C THR A 99 16.17 -10.43 -2.92
N LEU A 100 15.76 -11.55 -2.33
CA LEU A 100 16.15 -11.95 -0.99
C LEU A 100 17.61 -12.43 -0.96
N PRO A 101 18.27 -12.44 0.21
CA PRO A 101 19.64 -12.96 0.35
C PRO A 101 19.84 -14.40 -0.13
N SER A 102 18.76 -15.20 -0.15
CA SER A 102 18.75 -16.57 -0.69
C SER A 102 18.79 -16.64 -2.23
N GLY A 103 18.74 -15.51 -2.92
CA GLY A 103 18.57 -15.41 -4.37
C GLY A 103 17.11 -15.57 -4.84
N LYS A 104 16.17 -15.93 -3.97
CA LYS A 104 14.75 -15.94 -4.30
C LYS A 104 14.21 -14.50 -4.43
N ARG A 105 13.19 -14.33 -5.26
CA ARG A 105 12.51 -13.05 -5.40
C ARG A 105 11.28 -12.99 -4.51
N ALA A 106 10.94 -11.80 -4.09
CA ALA A 106 9.71 -11.51 -3.35
C ALA A 106 9.04 -10.26 -3.93
N LEU A 107 7.73 -10.31 -4.05
CA LEU A 107 6.88 -9.20 -4.45
C LEU A 107 6.04 -8.78 -3.25
N LEU A 108 6.25 -7.56 -2.76
CA LEU A 108 5.57 -7.07 -1.56
C LEU A 108 4.50 -6.05 -1.92
N GLY A 109 3.42 -6.05 -1.13
CA GLY A 109 2.35 -5.07 -1.20
C GLY A 109 1.76 -4.79 0.17
N GLY A 110 1.04 -3.68 0.27
CA GLY A 110 0.36 -3.26 1.48
C GLY A 110 -1.10 -2.89 1.22
N THR A 111 -1.97 -3.01 2.21
CA THR A 111 -3.39 -2.66 2.15
C THR A 111 -3.73 -1.48 3.04
N LYS A 112 -4.91 -0.91 2.86
CA LYS A 112 -5.45 0.14 3.75
C LYS A 112 -5.70 -0.33 5.20
N SER A 113 -5.61 -1.64 5.49
CA SER A 113 -5.59 -2.16 6.87
C SER A 113 -4.19 -2.20 7.51
N ALA A 114 -3.18 -1.67 6.83
CA ALA A 114 -1.76 -1.79 7.17
C ALA A 114 -1.22 -3.23 7.14
N ASP A 115 -1.90 -4.14 6.49
CA ASP A 115 -1.32 -5.45 6.22
C ASP A 115 -0.25 -5.32 5.13
N VAL A 116 0.88 -5.97 5.36
CA VAL A 116 1.95 -6.17 4.40
C VAL A 116 2.03 -7.67 4.11
N PHE A 117 2.13 -8.00 2.84
CA PHE A 117 2.30 -9.38 2.40
C PHE A 117 3.42 -9.47 1.37
N ALA A 118 4.09 -10.61 1.34
CA ALA A 118 5.06 -10.97 0.33
C ALA A 118 4.58 -12.18 -0.45
N LEU A 119 4.73 -12.12 -1.76
CA LEU A 119 4.35 -13.16 -2.71
C LEU A 119 5.59 -13.68 -3.43
N ASP A 120 5.59 -14.94 -3.79
CA ASP A 120 6.59 -15.54 -4.66
C ASP A 120 6.20 -15.32 -6.13
N PRO A 121 6.83 -14.35 -6.86
CA PRO A 121 6.47 -14.11 -8.25
C PRO A 121 6.87 -15.26 -9.18
N ASP A 122 7.77 -16.12 -8.74
CA ASP A 122 8.26 -17.29 -9.48
C ASP A 122 7.37 -18.53 -9.29
N ASN A 123 6.45 -18.48 -8.30
CA ASN A 123 5.49 -19.52 -7.98
C ASN A 123 4.04 -19.00 -7.98
N ASN A 124 3.63 -18.38 -9.10
CA ASN A 124 2.25 -17.90 -9.33
C ASN A 124 1.67 -17.04 -8.21
N GLY A 125 2.51 -16.19 -7.58
CA GLY A 125 2.06 -15.33 -6.50
C GLY A 125 1.74 -16.04 -5.19
N ALA A 126 2.35 -17.20 -4.94
CA ALA A 126 2.18 -17.92 -3.68
C ALA A 126 2.57 -17.04 -2.49
N LEU A 127 1.73 -17.02 -1.45
CA LEU A 127 1.96 -16.22 -0.26
C LEU A 127 3.20 -16.73 0.50
N LEU A 128 4.17 -15.87 0.73
CA LEU A 128 5.35 -16.14 1.56
C LEU A 128 5.08 -15.78 3.03
N PHE A 129 4.53 -14.60 3.26
CA PHE A 129 4.05 -14.18 4.59
C PHE A 129 2.98 -13.09 4.45
N ARG A 130 2.20 -12.89 5.53
CA ARG A 130 1.33 -11.73 5.75
C ARG A 130 1.47 -11.29 7.20
N MET A 131 1.63 -9.99 7.44
CA MET A 131 1.75 -9.39 8.76
C MET A 131 1.07 -8.03 8.78
N ASN A 132 0.79 -7.49 9.96
CA ASN A 132 0.24 -6.14 10.09
C ASN A 132 1.31 -5.16 10.59
N ALA A 133 1.64 -4.15 9.79
CA ALA A 133 2.68 -3.16 10.08
C ALA A 133 2.34 -2.31 11.33
N ALA A 134 1.08 -2.13 11.65
CA ALA A 134 0.62 -1.43 12.85
C ALA A 134 0.67 -2.29 14.14
N GLY A 135 0.99 -3.58 14.02
CA GLY A 135 1.07 -4.53 15.16
C GLY A 135 -0.27 -5.10 15.61
N GLY A 136 -1.32 -4.91 14.82
CA GLY A 136 -2.63 -5.53 15.04
C GLY A 136 -2.77 -6.90 14.35
N PRO A 137 -3.96 -7.51 14.41
CA PRO A 137 -4.28 -8.70 13.63
C PRO A 137 -4.32 -8.36 12.14
N THR A 138 -3.97 -9.32 11.29
CA THR A 138 -4.13 -9.21 9.83
C THR A 138 -5.59 -9.27 9.43
N GLY A 139 -5.94 -8.62 8.28
CA GLY A 139 -7.32 -8.58 7.78
C GLY A 139 -8.26 -7.69 8.59
N GLY A 140 -7.73 -6.83 9.45
CA GLY A 140 -8.51 -5.85 10.20
C GLY A 140 -9.22 -4.86 9.28
N GLY A 141 -10.43 -4.40 9.67
CA GLY A 141 -11.19 -3.40 8.91
C GLY A 141 -10.57 -2.00 8.97
N ARG A 142 -11.05 -1.12 8.08
CA ARG A 142 -10.72 0.30 8.08
C ARG A 142 -11.09 0.91 9.43
N GLY A 143 -10.15 1.63 10.06
CA GLY A 143 -10.33 2.21 11.41
C GLY A 143 -9.36 1.64 12.43
N GLY A 144 -8.50 0.68 12.05
CA GLY A 144 -7.34 0.29 12.83
C GLY A 144 -6.33 1.44 12.98
N ARG A 145 -5.28 1.21 13.77
CA ARG A 145 -4.24 2.24 14.04
C ARG A 145 -3.37 2.61 12.84
N GLY A 146 -3.49 1.88 11.71
CA GLY A 146 -2.62 2.07 10.56
C GLY A 146 -3.32 1.90 9.22
N SER A 147 -2.72 2.48 8.17
CA SER A 147 -3.17 2.36 6.78
C SER A 147 -1.97 2.56 5.86
N ILE A 148 -1.76 1.64 4.91
CA ILE A 148 -0.76 1.77 3.85
C ILE A 148 -1.50 2.10 2.56
N VAL A 149 -1.23 3.26 1.97
CA VAL A 149 -1.94 3.75 0.78
C VAL A 149 -0.98 4.05 -0.37
N TRP A 150 -0.01 4.95 -0.15
CA TRP A 150 0.68 5.64 -1.24
C TRP A 150 1.94 4.95 -1.76
N GLY A 151 2.52 4.05 -1.02
CA GLY A 151 3.70 3.34 -1.47
C GLY A 151 4.63 2.92 -0.36
N GLY A 152 5.67 2.20 -0.74
CA GLY A 152 6.77 1.80 0.11
C GLY A 152 8.09 1.98 -0.61
N ALA A 153 9.19 1.75 0.11
CA ALA A 153 10.54 1.72 -0.42
C ALA A 153 11.26 0.47 0.09
N ALA A 154 12.36 0.08 -0.55
CA ALA A 154 13.16 -1.06 -0.10
C ALA A 154 14.65 -0.79 -0.29
N ASP A 155 15.44 -1.34 0.61
CA ASP A 155 16.88 -1.55 0.45
C ASP A 155 17.21 -3.06 0.51
N ALA A 156 18.46 -3.40 0.75
CA ALA A 156 18.89 -4.80 0.78
C ALA A 156 18.37 -5.58 2.00
N GLU A 157 18.02 -4.90 3.09
CA GLU A 157 17.67 -5.52 4.39
C GLU A 157 16.19 -5.39 4.76
N HIS A 158 15.56 -4.29 4.34
CA HIS A 158 14.20 -3.93 4.77
C HIS A 158 13.33 -3.46 3.61
N VAL A 159 12.03 -3.59 3.81
CA VAL A 159 11.01 -2.81 3.13
C VAL A 159 10.36 -1.86 4.11
N TYR A 160 10.07 -0.64 3.66
CA TYR A 160 9.58 0.45 4.47
C TYR A 160 8.20 0.86 4.02
N TYR A 161 7.28 0.99 4.97
CA TYR A 161 5.93 1.48 4.72
C TYR A 161 5.53 2.53 5.74
N GLY A 162 5.05 3.67 5.24
CA GLY A 162 4.32 4.62 6.06
C GLY A 162 2.93 4.05 6.39
N ALA A 163 2.72 3.68 7.64
CA ALA A 163 1.50 3.03 8.11
C ALA A 163 0.55 4.02 8.85
N GLY A 164 0.46 5.25 8.37
CA GLY A 164 -0.41 6.27 8.94
C GLY A 164 -0.11 6.57 10.41
N ALA A 165 -1.12 6.51 11.27
CA ALA A 165 -0.98 6.76 12.71
C ALA A 165 -0.12 5.72 13.44
N ALA A 166 0.19 4.59 12.82
CA ALA A 166 1.09 3.58 13.37
C ALA A 166 2.57 3.86 13.13
N GLY A 167 2.89 4.89 12.33
CA GLY A 167 4.26 5.30 12.09
C GLY A 167 4.87 4.74 10.80
N LEU A 168 6.19 4.90 10.64
CA LEU A 168 6.98 4.29 9.59
C LEU A 168 7.53 2.95 10.09
N ALA A 169 7.14 1.87 9.44
CA ALA A 169 7.58 0.52 9.78
C ALA A 169 8.67 0.03 8.82
N ALA A 170 9.73 -0.55 9.36
CA ALA A 170 10.70 -1.36 8.62
C ALA A 170 10.42 -2.84 8.84
N ILE A 171 10.33 -3.60 7.77
CA ILE A 171 9.95 -5.01 7.77
C ILE A 171 11.02 -5.82 7.04
N ARG A 172 11.45 -6.94 7.63
CA ARG A 172 12.38 -7.87 6.98
C ARG A 172 11.66 -8.63 5.87
N PRO A 173 12.06 -8.48 4.60
CA PRO A 173 11.36 -9.13 3.49
C PRO A 173 11.49 -10.66 3.49
N THR A 174 12.44 -11.20 4.26
CA THR A 174 12.67 -12.65 4.38
C THR A 174 11.68 -13.34 5.32
N THR A 175 11.25 -12.67 6.38
CA THR A 175 10.47 -13.27 7.47
C THR A 175 9.12 -12.60 7.72
N GLY A 176 8.93 -11.35 7.23
CA GLY A 176 7.79 -10.53 7.60
C GLY A 176 7.89 -9.94 9.01
N GLU A 177 9.04 -10.10 9.68
CA GLU A 177 9.26 -9.54 11.00
C GLU A 177 9.44 -8.02 10.93
N ARG A 178 8.77 -7.29 11.82
CA ARG A 178 8.95 -5.85 11.96
C ARG A 178 10.24 -5.57 12.72
N ALA A 179 11.26 -5.03 12.03
CA ALA A 179 12.57 -4.73 12.59
C ALA A 179 12.50 -3.54 13.55
N TRP A 180 11.84 -2.46 13.14
CA TRP A 180 11.62 -1.28 13.96
C TRP A 180 10.42 -0.47 13.46
N VAL A 181 9.97 0.48 14.30
CA VAL A 181 8.96 1.49 13.95
C VAL A 181 9.46 2.84 14.41
N PHE A 182 9.42 3.82 13.51
CA PHE A 182 9.61 5.22 13.85
C PHE A 182 8.26 5.91 14.02
N GLN A 183 8.10 6.61 15.12
CA GLN A 183 6.98 7.49 15.40
C GLN A 183 7.52 8.82 15.89
N PRO A 184 7.25 9.95 15.20
CA PRO A 184 7.72 11.25 15.66
C PRO A 184 7.07 11.62 16.99
N GLN A 185 7.74 12.47 17.76
CA GLN A 185 7.18 13.01 18.99
C GLN A 185 5.97 13.91 18.67
N GLY A 186 4.95 13.85 19.51
CA GLY A 186 3.72 14.61 19.34
C GLY A 186 2.50 13.72 19.13
N ARG A 187 1.33 14.21 19.50
CA ARG A 187 0.08 13.46 19.34
C ARG A 187 -0.50 13.66 17.94
N GLY A 188 -0.99 12.59 17.34
CA GLY A 188 -1.79 12.63 16.13
C GLY A 188 -1.01 12.80 14.83
N VAL A 189 0.33 12.70 14.83
CA VAL A 189 1.11 12.71 13.59
C VAL A 189 0.94 11.38 12.88
N ALA A 190 0.46 11.45 11.63
CA ALA A 190 0.36 10.28 10.77
C ALA A 190 1.48 10.29 9.73
N LEU A 191 2.13 9.15 9.54
CA LEU A 191 3.17 8.93 8.54
C LEU A 191 2.59 8.07 7.39
N GLY A 192 1.70 8.67 6.60
CA GLY A 192 0.99 7.97 5.51
C GLY A 192 1.59 8.19 4.12
N ALA A 193 2.53 9.12 3.96
CA ALA A 193 3.19 9.36 2.68
C ALA A 193 4.07 8.17 2.26
N ALA A 194 4.34 8.05 0.95
CA ALA A 194 5.31 7.08 0.46
C ALA A 194 6.72 7.44 0.94
N PRO A 195 7.45 6.53 1.60
CA PRO A 195 8.84 6.78 1.99
C PRO A 195 9.77 6.71 0.78
N THR A 196 10.93 7.34 0.92
CA THR A 196 12.05 7.20 -0.01
C THR A 196 13.28 6.75 0.75
N VAL A 197 14.03 5.78 0.22
CA VAL A 197 15.26 5.27 0.84
C VAL A 197 16.49 5.57 -0.01
N ILE A 198 17.54 6.01 0.65
CA ILE A 198 18.91 6.05 0.12
C ILE A 198 19.82 5.24 1.05
N PRO A 199 21.08 4.93 0.70
CA PRO A 199 21.95 4.15 1.58
C PRO A 199 22.02 4.72 3.00
N GLY A 200 21.46 3.95 3.97
CA GLY A 200 21.47 4.26 5.39
C GLY A 200 20.38 5.21 5.88
N VAL A 201 19.56 5.82 5.01
CA VAL A 201 18.56 6.83 5.41
C VAL A 201 17.23 6.62 4.72
N VAL A 202 16.14 6.69 5.49
CA VAL A 202 14.76 6.69 4.99
C VAL A 202 14.16 8.08 5.22
N PHE A 203 13.60 8.68 4.17
CA PHE A 203 12.85 9.93 4.24
C PHE A 203 11.36 9.65 4.31
N GLN A 204 10.65 10.34 5.21
CA GLN A 204 9.22 10.16 5.44
C GLN A 204 8.54 11.49 5.74
N GLY A 205 7.51 11.81 4.96
CA GLY A 205 6.64 12.96 5.24
C GLY A 205 5.60 12.67 6.31
N GLY A 206 5.34 13.63 7.18
CA GLY A 206 4.33 13.56 8.23
C GLY A 206 3.14 14.49 7.97
N SER A 207 1.97 14.14 8.52
CA SER A 207 0.74 14.97 8.44
C SER A 207 0.82 16.30 9.16
N ASN A 208 1.89 16.54 9.87
CA ASN A 208 2.21 17.80 10.55
C ASN A 208 3.08 18.75 9.71
N GLY A 209 3.27 18.47 8.42
CA GLY A 209 4.10 19.26 7.54
C GLY A 209 5.61 19.05 7.71
N MET A 210 6.02 18.06 8.52
CA MET A 210 7.44 17.74 8.71
C MET A 210 7.92 16.68 7.73
N LEU A 211 9.13 16.84 7.22
CA LEU A 211 9.90 15.80 6.54
C LEU A 211 10.95 15.25 7.51
N TYR A 212 10.93 13.97 7.74
CA TYR A 212 11.85 13.27 8.63
C TYR A 212 12.88 12.47 7.85
N ALA A 213 14.14 12.48 8.30
CA ALA A 213 15.17 11.54 7.90
C ALA A 213 15.43 10.59 9.07
N VAL A 214 15.31 9.29 8.81
CA VAL A 214 15.36 8.22 9.80
C VAL A 214 16.47 7.23 9.42
N SER A 215 17.22 6.75 10.40
CA SER A 215 18.23 5.70 10.19
C SER A 215 17.57 4.42 9.67
N ALA A 216 18.04 3.92 8.54
CA ALA A 216 17.56 2.66 7.97
C ALA A 216 17.86 1.44 8.85
N ALA A 217 18.93 1.52 9.67
CA ALA A 217 19.40 0.42 10.51
C ALA A 217 18.52 0.21 11.75
N ASP A 218 18.08 1.30 12.42
CA ASP A 218 17.47 1.20 13.74
C ASP A 218 16.25 2.13 13.98
N GLY A 219 15.83 2.87 12.95
CA GLY A 219 14.66 3.73 13.05
C GLY A 219 14.86 5.02 13.85
N LYS A 220 16.10 5.37 14.23
CA LYS A 220 16.34 6.62 14.94
C LYS A 220 16.21 7.82 14.03
N GLN A 221 15.58 8.88 14.52
CA GLN A 221 15.53 10.16 13.82
C GLN A 221 16.93 10.75 13.71
N LEU A 222 17.33 11.09 12.48
CA LEU A 222 18.60 11.73 12.16
C LEU A 222 18.46 13.21 11.92
N TRP A 223 17.33 13.61 11.32
CA TRP A 223 17.07 15.00 10.91
C TRP A 223 15.57 15.19 10.68
N GLU A 224 15.14 16.44 10.74
CA GLU A 224 13.79 16.86 10.37
C GLU A 224 13.81 18.22 9.70
N PHE A 225 12.80 18.50 8.89
CA PHE A 225 12.62 19.78 8.21
C PHE A 225 11.13 20.14 8.19
N ASP A 226 10.84 21.39 8.60
CA ASP A 226 9.48 21.93 8.56
C ASP A 226 9.18 22.44 7.14
N THR A 227 8.26 21.79 6.43
CA THR A 227 7.80 22.20 5.11
C THR A 227 6.62 23.19 5.19
N SER A 228 6.03 23.39 6.36
CA SER A 228 4.86 24.26 6.56
C SER A 228 5.20 25.74 6.70
N GLN A 229 6.50 26.11 6.67
CA GLN A 229 6.95 27.49 6.70
C GLN A 229 6.86 28.16 5.33
N ASP A 230 6.96 29.49 5.32
CA ASP A 230 7.03 30.27 4.11
C ASP A 230 8.39 30.15 3.43
N PHE A 231 8.38 29.97 2.12
CA PHE A 231 9.58 29.90 1.27
C PHE A 231 9.55 30.97 0.20
N GLU A 232 10.68 31.66 -0.01
CA GLU A 232 10.84 32.47 -1.20
C GLU A 232 11.09 31.57 -2.42
N THR A 233 10.22 31.64 -3.40
CA THR A 233 10.33 30.87 -4.64
C THR A 233 11.27 31.54 -5.64
N VAL A 234 11.70 30.79 -6.67
CA VAL A 234 12.58 31.29 -7.75
C VAL A 234 11.99 32.48 -8.50
N ASN A 235 10.67 32.63 -8.51
CA ASN A 235 9.94 33.79 -9.09
C ASN A 235 9.63 34.88 -8.07
N ARG A 236 10.25 34.87 -6.91
CA ARG A 236 10.10 35.85 -5.82
C ARG A 236 8.67 35.96 -5.27
N MET A 237 7.89 34.90 -5.38
CA MET A 237 6.61 34.76 -4.70
C MET A 237 6.84 34.01 -3.40
N VAL A 238 6.05 34.30 -2.38
CA VAL A 238 6.01 33.47 -1.18
C VAL A 238 5.15 32.25 -1.46
N ALA A 239 5.71 31.05 -1.26
CA ALA A 239 4.96 29.81 -1.23
C ALA A 239 4.89 29.30 0.21
N HIS A 240 3.73 28.81 0.59
CA HIS A 240 3.49 28.18 1.89
C HIS A 240 3.34 26.66 1.66
N GLY A 241 4.09 25.86 2.41
CA GLY A 241 4.11 24.40 2.28
C GLY A 241 3.00 23.70 3.07
#